data_953f22f4c27814d0afbc8d9963b63af7
#
_entry.id   953f22f4c27814d0afbc8d9963b63af7
#
_cell.length_a   1.000
_cell.length_b   1.000
_cell.length_c   1.000
_cell.angle_alpha   90.00
_cell.angle_beta   90.00
_cell.angle_gamma   90.00
#
_symmetry.space_group_name_H-M   'P 1'
#
loop_
_entity.id
_entity.type
_entity.pdbx_description
1 polymer ?
#
loop_
_entity_poly.entity_id
_entity_poly.type
_entity_poly.pdbx_seq_one_letter_code
_entity_poly.pdbx_strand_id
1 'polypeptide(L)'
;MKLKTQILAIALGLAASTSPVWSADRPPRETTPTIQGVWQVTRMGVDCDDPNQTRPPFPALMTFYRDGTLTAYANPPGTGPLDTPEAGLWQREPGSQNYSFHDISYVYDENGVFAGSGVVTANVHLTTANSFTYSATIQFFDADGNLLFSGCGRATGTRFE
;
A
#
# COMPACT_ATOMS: atom_id res chain seq x y z
N MET A 1 -26.46 78.11 -41.18
CA MET A 1 -26.26 76.64 -41.19
C MET A 1 -26.43 76.16 -39.78
N LYS A 2 -27.51 75.41 -39.48
CA LYS A 2 -27.76 74.84 -38.15
C LYS A 2 -27.54 73.32 -38.22
N LEU A 3 -26.50 72.87 -37.55
CA LEU A 3 -26.19 71.44 -37.44
C LEU A 3 -27.10 70.83 -36.35
N LYS A 4 -27.92 69.86 -36.71
CA LYS A 4 -28.71 69.06 -35.75
C LYS A 4 -27.92 67.87 -35.33
N THR A 5 -27.53 67.80 -34.05
CA THR A 5 -26.91 66.66 -33.41
C THR A 5 -27.98 65.64 -33.04
N GLN A 6 -27.97 64.48 -33.65
CA GLN A 6 -28.81 63.36 -33.23
C GLN A 6 -28.02 62.52 -32.18
N ILE A 7 -28.61 62.39 -31.01
CA ILE A 7 -28.09 61.51 -29.93
C ILE A 7 -28.72 60.16 -30.13
N LEU A 8 -27.87 59.17 -30.46
CA LEU A 8 -28.26 57.77 -30.59
C LEU A 8 -28.13 57.12 -29.21
N ALA A 9 -29.24 56.76 -28.57
CA ALA A 9 -29.26 56.02 -27.30
C ALA A 9 -29.12 54.55 -27.60
N ILE A 10 -27.98 53.97 -27.20
CA ILE A 10 -27.76 52.54 -27.28
C ILE A 10 -28.22 51.94 -25.93
N ALA A 11 -29.33 51.20 -25.96
CA ALA A 11 -29.80 50.41 -24.82
C ALA A 11 -29.01 49.10 -24.78
N LEU A 12 -28.07 48.96 -23.80
CA LEU A 12 -27.46 47.68 -23.49
C LEU A 12 -28.45 46.81 -22.71
N GLY A 13 -29.00 45.80 -23.36
CA GLY A 13 -29.77 44.75 -22.72
C GLY A 13 -28.82 43.77 -22.02
N LEU A 14 -28.78 43.74 -20.67
CA LEU A 14 -28.15 42.67 -19.89
C LEU A 14 -29.05 41.42 -19.99
N ALA A 15 -28.66 40.48 -20.83
CA ALA A 15 -29.21 39.14 -20.81
C ALA A 15 -28.57 38.35 -19.61
N ALA A 16 -29.31 38.21 -18.52
CA ALA A 16 -28.94 37.33 -17.41
C ALA A 16 -29.06 35.87 -17.87
N SER A 17 -27.95 35.27 -18.26
CA SER A 17 -27.88 33.84 -18.53
C SER A 17 -27.91 33.09 -17.22
N THR A 18 -29.06 32.58 -16.80
CA THR A 18 -29.21 31.60 -15.73
C THR A 18 -28.73 30.26 -16.26
N SER A 19 -27.46 29.94 -16.02
CA SER A 19 -26.93 28.58 -16.23
C SER A 19 -27.62 27.61 -15.25
N PRO A 20 -28.24 26.51 -15.74
CA PRO A 20 -28.76 25.53 -14.84
C PRO A 20 -27.60 24.91 -14.07
N VAL A 21 -27.56 25.11 -12.76
CA VAL A 21 -26.66 24.40 -11.87
C VAL A 21 -27.16 22.96 -11.83
N TRP A 22 -26.55 22.10 -12.63
CA TRP A 22 -26.72 20.66 -12.52
C TRP A 22 -25.97 20.22 -11.27
N SER A 23 -26.60 20.37 -10.09
CA SER A 23 -26.27 19.56 -8.93
C SER A 23 -26.64 18.12 -9.27
N ALA A 24 -25.77 17.44 -9.99
CA ALA A 24 -25.84 16.01 -10.05
C ALA A 24 -25.56 15.53 -8.62
N ASP A 25 -26.61 15.15 -7.88
CA ASP A 25 -26.53 14.26 -6.75
C ASP A 25 -25.87 12.96 -7.27
N ARG A 26 -24.53 13.02 -7.36
CA ARG A 26 -23.76 11.82 -7.68
C ARG A 26 -23.90 10.93 -6.46
N PRO A 27 -24.60 9.77 -6.55
CA PRO A 27 -24.70 8.88 -5.41
C PRO A 27 -23.29 8.66 -4.85
N PRO A 28 -23.14 8.55 -3.52
CA PRO A 28 -21.84 8.27 -2.90
C PRO A 28 -21.22 7.13 -3.68
N ARG A 29 -20.06 7.38 -4.29
CA ARG A 29 -19.33 6.33 -4.97
C ARG A 29 -18.95 5.34 -3.88
N GLU A 30 -19.63 4.20 -3.79
CA GLU A 30 -19.19 3.11 -2.94
C GLU A 30 -17.76 2.79 -3.35
N THR A 31 -16.80 3.35 -2.62
CA THR A 31 -15.40 3.05 -2.84
C THR A 31 -15.19 1.65 -2.29
N THR A 32 -15.07 0.68 -3.19
CA THR A 32 -14.66 -0.67 -2.81
C THR A 32 -13.43 -0.57 -1.93
N PRO A 33 -13.42 -1.16 -0.73
CA PRO A 33 -12.27 -1.12 0.14
C PRO A 33 -11.01 -1.58 -0.58
N THR A 34 -9.90 -0.91 -0.34
CA THR A 34 -8.61 -1.21 -0.95
C THR A 34 -7.55 -1.37 0.11
N ILE A 35 -6.51 -2.16 -0.17
CA ILE A 35 -5.36 -2.32 0.72
C ILE A 35 -4.48 -1.06 0.81
N GLN A 36 -4.63 -0.09 -0.10
CA GLN A 36 -3.85 1.14 -0.09
C GLN A 36 -3.90 1.85 1.26
N GLY A 37 -2.76 2.36 1.72
CA GLY A 37 -2.63 3.09 2.98
C GLY A 37 -1.57 2.51 3.89
N VAL A 38 -1.53 3.01 5.12
CA VAL A 38 -0.58 2.61 6.17
C VAL A 38 -1.24 1.61 7.11
N TRP A 39 -0.47 0.60 7.51
CA TRP A 39 -0.96 -0.50 8.32
C TRP A 39 -0.02 -0.84 9.46
N GLN A 40 -0.58 -1.02 10.65
CA GLN A 40 0.08 -1.69 11.76
C GLN A 40 -0.10 -3.19 11.58
N VAL A 41 1.00 -3.92 11.53
CA VAL A 41 1.00 -5.34 11.21
C VAL A 41 1.66 -6.13 12.33
N THR A 42 1.05 -7.24 12.71
CA THR A 42 1.67 -8.24 13.58
C THR A 42 2.06 -9.43 12.72
N ARG A 43 3.36 -9.66 12.58
CA ARG A 43 3.95 -10.77 11.84
C ARG A 43 4.36 -11.91 12.77
N MET A 44 4.32 -13.13 12.28
CA MET A 44 4.89 -14.29 12.99
C MET A 44 5.39 -15.33 12.00
N GLY A 45 6.51 -15.96 12.30
CA GLY A 45 6.94 -17.16 11.62
C GLY A 45 6.07 -18.35 12.03
N VAL A 46 5.82 -19.24 11.09
CA VAL A 46 5.11 -20.50 11.32
C VAL A 46 5.90 -21.63 10.72
N ASP A 47 5.72 -22.84 11.24
CA ASP A 47 6.21 -24.03 10.55
C ASP A 47 5.42 -24.24 9.26
N CYS A 48 6.09 -24.57 8.16
CA CYS A 48 5.42 -24.74 6.85
C CYS A 48 4.53 -25.98 6.81
N ASP A 49 4.90 -27.03 7.56
CA ASP A 49 4.17 -28.31 7.61
C ASP A 49 3.11 -28.32 8.72
N ASP A 50 3.33 -27.56 9.81
CA ASP A 50 2.37 -27.40 10.90
C ASP A 50 2.17 -25.93 11.28
N PRO A 51 1.17 -25.25 10.66
CA PRO A 51 0.91 -23.83 10.91
C PRO A 51 0.52 -23.47 12.36
N ASN A 52 0.26 -24.46 13.23
CA ASN A 52 0.02 -24.23 14.65
C ASN A 52 1.32 -24.03 15.44
N GLN A 53 2.45 -24.50 14.93
CA GLN A 53 3.77 -24.22 15.50
C GLN A 53 4.21 -22.82 15.07
N THR A 54 4.17 -21.88 16.02
CA THR A 54 4.44 -20.47 15.76
C THR A 54 5.67 -19.99 16.52
N ARG A 55 6.40 -19.03 15.91
CA ARG A 55 7.42 -18.24 16.58
C ARG A 55 6.79 -17.03 17.26
N PRO A 56 7.46 -16.39 18.22
CA PRO A 56 6.96 -15.16 18.83
C PRO A 56 6.58 -14.11 17.78
N PRO A 57 5.41 -13.46 17.93
CA PRO A 57 5.00 -12.41 17.03
C PRO A 57 5.84 -11.15 17.22
N PHE A 58 5.96 -10.36 16.16
CA PHE A 58 6.67 -9.07 16.17
C PHE A 58 5.92 -8.02 15.35
N PRO A 59 6.03 -6.73 15.72
CA PRO A 59 5.37 -5.65 15.01
C PRO A 59 6.09 -5.30 13.72
N ALA A 60 5.30 -4.80 12.76
CA ALA A 60 5.78 -4.21 11.51
C ALA A 60 4.87 -3.04 11.12
N LEU A 61 5.41 -2.11 10.32
CA LEU A 61 4.64 -1.10 9.61
C LEU A 61 4.69 -1.42 8.12
N MET A 62 3.54 -1.38 7.44
CA MET A 62 3.48 -1.57 6.00
C MET A 62 2.73 -0.41 5.35
N THR A 63 3.20 0.03 4.20
CA THR A 63 2.53 1.04 3.39
C THR A 63 2.36 0.51 1.99
N PHE A 64 1.11 0.44 1.54
CA PHE A 64 0.75 0.08 0.17
C PHE A 64 0.41 1.36 -0.60
N TYR A 65 1.24 1.72 -1.57
CA TYR A 65 1.06 2.94 -2.37
C TYR A 65 0.14 2.69 -3.56
N ARG A 66 -0.46 3.76 -4.05
CA ARG A 66 -1.45 3.69 -5.15
C ARG A 66 -0.87 3.21 -6.48
N ASP A 67 0.42 3.38 -6.68
CA ASP A 67 1.15 3.01 -7.90
C ASP A 67 1.54 1.53 -7.96
N GLY A 68 1.14 0.72 -6.97
CA GLY A 68 1.47 -0.70 -6.90
C GLY A 68 2.79 -0.99 -6.18
N THR A 69 3.46 0.02 -5.64
CA THR A 69 4.64 -0.18 -4.78
C THR A 69 4.25 -0.37 -3.33
N LEU A 70 5.13 -0.98 -2.54
CA LEU A 70 4.99 -1.07 -1.09
C LEU A 70 6.33 -0.83 -0.40
N THR A 71 6.24 -0.38 0.84
CA THR A 71 7.36 -0.43 1.80
C THR A 71 6.90 -1.10 3.08
N ALA A 72 7.80 -1.84 3.73
CA ALA A 72 7.56 -2.34 5.06
C ALA A 72 8.80 -2.16 5.93
N TYR A 73 8.56 -2.03 7.21
CA TYR A 73 9.61 -1.99 8.23
C TYR A 73 9.22 -2.95 9.34
N ALA A 74 10.08 -3.92 9.57
CA ALA A 74 9.94 -4.89 10.64
C ALA A 74 11.30 -5.09 11.30
N ASN A 75 11.28 -5.39 12.59
CA ASN A 75 12.49 -5.77 13.33
C ASN A 75 12.20 -7.09 14.05
N PRO A 76 12.36 -8.24 13.36
CA PRO A 76 12.12 -9.53 13.96
C PRO A 76 13.09 -9.79 15.12
N PRO A 77 12.67 -10.49 16.19
CA PRO A 77 13.56 -10.87 17.28
C PRO A 77 14.76 -11.68 16.79
N GLY A 78 15.95 -11.27 17.16
CA GLY A 78 17.19 -11.98 16.81
C GLY A 78 17.81 -11.60 15.46
N THR A 79 17.21 -10.66 14.73
CA THR A 79 17.86 -10.04 13.57
C THR A 79 18.74 -8.87 14.01
N GLY A 80 19.83 -8.66 13.29
CA GLY A 80 20.74 -7.53 13.57
C GLY A 80 20.10 -6.17 13.27
N PRO A 81 20.68 -5.09 13.77
CA PRO A 81 20.13 -3.73 13.61
C PRO A 81 20.30 -3.11 12.21
N LEU A 82 20.81 -3.84 11.24
CA LEU A 82 21.29 -3.31 9.97
C LEU A 82 20.50 -3.76 8.73
N ASP A 83 19.26 -4.23 8.91
CA ASP A 83 18.41 -4.54 7.78
C ASP A 83 17.83 -3.24 7.18
N THR A 84 17.80 -3.14 5.86
CA THR A 84 17.06 -2.03 5.21
C THR A 84 15.57 -2.22 5.39
N PRO A 85 14.75 -1.14 5.27
CA PRO A 85 13.34 -1.30 5.01
C PRO A 85 13.09 -2.23 3.82
N GLU A 86 12.02 -2.99 3.89
CA GLU A 86 11.54 -3.79 2.76
C GLU A 86 10.96 -2.86 1.69
N ALA A 87 11.23 -3.14 0.42
CA ALA A 87 10.66 -2.44 -0.72
C ALA A 87 10.16 -3.45 -1.74
N GLY A 88 8.97 -3.24 -2.30
CA GLY A 88 8.38 -4.23 -3.17
C GLY A 88 7.21 -3.74 -3.99
N LEU A 89 6.56 -4.70 -4.63
CA LEU A 89 5.41 -4.51 -5.49
C LEU A 89 4.22 -5.30 -4.97
N TRP A 90 3.04 -4.72 -5.12
CA TRP A 90 1.79 -5.40 -4.82
C TRP A 90 0.81 -5.29 -5.98
N GLN A 91 -0.09 -6.24 -6.06
CA GLN A 91 -1.16 -6.25 -7.04
C GLN A 91 -2.45 -6.79 -6.43
N ARG A 92 -3.57 -6.36 -6.98
CA ARG A 92 -4.90 -6.87 -6.63
C ARG A 92 -5.33 -7.94 -7.62
N GLU A 93 -5.92 -9.02 -7.10
CA GLU A 93 -6.64 -9.97 -7.94
C GLU A 93 -7.95 -9.33 -8.45
N PRO A 94 -8.19 -9.29 -9.76
CA PRO A 94 -9.37 -8.64 -10.32
C PRO A 94 -10.68 -9.16 -9.72
N GLY A 95 -11.57 -8.25 -9.32
CA GLY A 95 -12.89 -8.58 -8.80
C GLY A 95 -12.93 -9.17 -7.39
N SER A 96 -11.80 -9.23 -6.69
CA SER A 96 -11.70 -9.83 -5.36
C SER A 96 -11.20 -8.86 -4.29
N GLN A 97 -11.15 -9.32 -3.04
CA GLN A 97 -10.47 -8.66 -1.92
C GLN A 97 -9.10 -9.32 -1.64
N ASN A 98 -8.60 -10.11 -2.60
CA ASN A 98 -7.30 -10.74 -2.52
C ASN A 98 -6.26 -9.88 -3.22
N TYR A 99 -5.07 -9.89 -2.65
CA TYR A 99 -3.88 -9.21 -3.15
C TYR A 99 -2.69 -10.14 -3.03
N SER A 100 -1.65 -9.85 -3.78
CA SER A 100 -0.34 -10.44 -3.56
C SER A 100 0.70 -9.35 -3.47
N PHE A 101 1.78 -9.62 -2.78
CA PHE A 101 2.95 -8.77 -2.83
C PHE A 101 4.23 -9.60 -2.82
N HIS A 102 5.28 -8.95 -3.31
CA HIS A 102 6.61 -9.45 -3.13
C HIS A 102 7.54 -8.27 -2.81
N ASP A 103 8.41 -8.44 -1.84
CA ASP A 103 9.34 -7.43 -1.39
C ASP A 103 10.73 -8.02 -1.10
N ILE A 104 11.69 -7.12 -0.99
CA ILE A 104 13.08 -7.43 -0.70
C ILE A 104 13.61 -6.45 0.35
N SER A 105 14.44 -6.96 1.26
CA SER A 105 15.33 -6.18 2.13
C SER A 105 16.77 -6.62 1.97
N TYR A 106 17.71 -5.72 2.26
CA TYR A 106 19.13 -6.07 2.32
C TYR A 106 19.58 -6.18 3.75
N VAL A 107 20.40 -7.19 3.99
CA VAL A 107 20.99 -7.52 5.29
C VAL A 107 22.47 -7.17 5.26
N TYR A 108 22.93 -6.52 6.33
CA TYR A 108 24.32 -6.14 6.50
C TYR A 108 24.86 -6.76 7.79
N ASP A 109 26.12 -7.07 7.83
CA ASP A 109 26.79 -7.52 9.04
C ASP A 109 27.05 -6.36 10.04
N GLU A 110 27.64 -6.67 11.18
CA GLU A 110 27.96 -5.69 12.23
C GLU A 110 28.94 -4.60 11.81
N ASN A 111 29.69 -4.83 10.72
CA ASN A 111 30.64 -3.88 10.13
C ASN A 111 30.03 -3.07 8.99
N GLY A 112 28.75 -3.28 8.66
CA GLY A 112 28.04 -2.63 7.55
C GLY A 112 28.39 -3.21 6.18
N VAL A 113 28.95 -4.42 6.13
CA VAL A 113 29.23 -5.13 4.88
C VAL A 113 27.97 -5.89 4.44
N PHE A 114 27.64 -5.82 3.16
CA PHE A 114 26.49 -6.54 2.61
C PHE A 114 26.63 -8.06 2.86
N ALA A 115 25.67 -8.63 3.55
CA ALA A 115 25.66 -10.03 3.96
C ALA A 115 24.62 -10.87 3.19
N GLY A 116 23.65 -10.22 2.54
CA GLY A 116 22.66 -10.92 1.76
C GLY A 116 21.34 -10.17 1.64
N SER A 117 20.28 -10.91 1.32
CA SER A 117 18.93 -10.35 1.16
C SER A 117 17.85 -11.27 1.72
N GLY A 118 16.77 -10.64 2.21
CA GLY A 118 15.51 -11.31 2.53
C GLY A 118 14.48 -11.01 1.46
N VAL A 119 13.74 -12.01 1.02
CA VAL A 119 12.62 -11.88 0.08
C VAL A 119 11.36 -12.44 0.71
N VAL A 120 10.27 -11.68 0.66
CA VAL A 120 8.96 -12.13 1.11
C VAL A 120 8.00 -12.17 -0.07
N THR A 121 7.29 -13.26 -0.22
CA THR A 121 6.19 -13.39 -1.17
C THR A 121 4.93 -13.76 -0.42
N ALA A 122 3.87 -12.97 -0.56
CA ALA A 122 2.67 -13.13 0.26
C ALA A 122 1.37 -13.07 -0.54
N ASN A 123 0.37 -13.82 -0.04
CA ASN A 123 -1.02 -13.73 -0.44
C ASN A 123 -1.81 -13.08 0.70
N VAL A 124 -2.48 -11.97 0.39
CA VAL A 124 -3.19 -11.12 1.35
C VAL A 124 -4.68 -11.19 1.09
N HIS A 125 -5.47 -11.29 2.14
CA HIS A 125 -6.92 -11.17 2.10
C HIS A 125 -7.37 -9.97 2.94
N LEU A 126 -8.01 -8.97 2.30
CA LEU A 126 -8.60 -7.83 2.99
C LEU A 126 -9.93 -8.30 3.62
N THR A 127 -9.92 -8.52 4.93
CA THR A 127 -11.06 -9.07 5.68
C THR A 127 -12.15 -8.03 5.92
N THR A 128 -11.76 -6.77 6.10
CA THR A 128 -12.64 -5.59 6.20
C THR A 128 -11.96 -4.39 5.57
N ALA A 129 -12.61 -3.22 5.53
CA ALA A 129 -11.96 -1.99 5.09
C ALA A 129 -10.71 -1.62 5.93
N ASN A 130 -10.64 -2.11 7.18
CA ASN A 130 -9.63 -1.74 8.17
C ASN A 130 -8.83 -2.93 8.71
N SER A 131 -8.97 -4.11 8.12
CA SER A 131 -8.19 -5.28 8.54
C SER A 131 -7.88 -6.22 7.37
N PHE A 132 -6.71 -6.85 7.45
CA PHE A 132 -6.32 -7.92 6.53
C PHE A 132 -5.59 -9.04 7.26
N THR A 133 -5.50 -10.18 6.58
CA THR A 133 -4.59 -11.28 6.93
C THR A 133 -3.71 -11.61 5.73
N TYR A 134 -2.52 -12.17 5.97
CA TYR A 134 -1.74 -12.78 4.90
C TYR A 134 -1.01 -14.04 5.33
N SER A 135 -0.70 -14.88 4.34
CA SER A 135 0.29 -15.96 4.42
C SER A 135 1.47 -15.65 3.50
N ALA A 136 2.67 -16.02 3.90
CA ALA A 136 3.89 -15.69 3.16
C ALA A 136 4.89 -16.84 3.15
N THR A 137 5.69 -16.87 2.08
CA THR A 137 7.00 -17.55 2.03
C THR A 137 8.08 -16.51 2.23
N ILE A 138 9.07 -16.85 3.06
CA ILE A 138 10.20 -15.98 3.40
C ILE A 138 11.47 -16.73 2.98
N GLN A 139 12.32 -16.07 2.20
CA GLN A 139 13.58 -16.64 1.72
C GLN A 139 14.72 -15.71 2.08
N PHE A 140 15.83 -16.27 2.55
CA PHE A 140 17.07 -15.54 2.80
C PHE A 140 18.16 -16.08 1.90
N PHE A 141 18.90 -15.16 1.29
CA PHE A 141 20.01 -15.43 0.39
C PHE A 141 21.30 -14.82 0.96
N ASP A 142 22.43 -15.46 0.71
CA ASP A 142 23.75 -14.90 1.02
C ASP A 142 24.13 -13.75 0.04
N ALA A 143 25.32 -13.19 0.24
CA ALA A 143 25.84 -12.10 -0.61
C ALA A 143 26.08 -12.54 -2.06
N ASP A 144 26.27 -13.83 -2.31
CA ASP A 144 26.47 -14.42 -3.64
C ASP A 144 25.14 -14.83 -4.31
N GLY A 145 24.02 -14.68 -3.60
CA GLY A 145 22.67 -15.03 -4.08
C GLY A 145 22.29 -16.49 -3.88
N ASN A 146 23.03 -17.26 -3.10
CA ASN A 146 22.64 -18.63 -2.76
C ASN A 146 21.57 -18.64 -1.67
N LEU A 147 20.55 -19.49 -1.84
CA LEU A 147 19.49 -19.64 -0.83
C LEU A 147 20.05 -20.28 0.44
N LEU A 148 19.96 -19.56 1.56
CA LEU A 148 20.35 -20.03 2.89
C LEU A 148 19.19 -20.66 3.66
N PHE A 149 18.00 -20.09 3.51
CA PHE A 149 16.82 -20.47 4.30
C PHE A 149 15.54 -20.19 3.53
N SER A 150 14.56 -21.07 3.70
CA SER A 150 13.17 -20.82 3.29
C SER A 150 12.23 -21.19 4.43
N GLY A 151 11.24 -20.37 4.69
CA GLY A 151 10.27 -20.57 5.76
C GLY A 151 8.92 -19.97 5.45
N CYS A 152 7.97 -20.19 6.36
CA CYS A 152 6.61 -19.71 6.25
C CYS A 152 6.30 -18.66 7.32
N GLY A 153 5.39 -17.75 6.99
CA GLY A 153 4.92 -16.72 7.88
C GLY A 153 3.46 -16.40 7.68
N ARG A 154 2.87 -15.78 8.68
CA ARG A 154 1.54 -15.18 8.59
C ARG A 154 1.50 -13.86 9.32
N ALA A 155 0.51 -13.04 8.98
CA ALA A 155 0.30 -11.79 9.68
C ALA A 155 -1.16 -11.36 9.71
N THR A 156 -1.43 -10.44 10.62
CA THR A 156 -2.65 -9.65 10.68
C THR A 156 -2.30 -8.17 10.59
N GLY A 157 -3.06 -7.40 9.82
CA GLY A 157 -2.88 -5.95 9.70
C GLY A 157 -4.13 -5.20 10.11
N THR A 158 -3.94 -4.06 10.79
CA THR A 158 -4.97 -3.09 11.11
C THR A 158 -4.57 -1.75 10.50
N ARG A 159 -5.54 -1.07 9.85
CA ARG A 159 -5.28 0.23 9.22
C ARG A 159 -4.86 1.25 10.27
N PHE A 160 -3.81 2.00 9.98
CA PHE A 160 -3.41 3.15 10.78
C PHE A 160 -4.30 4.34 10.42
N GLU A 161 -4.98 4.90 11.42
CA GLU A 161 -5.87 6.08 11.30
C GLU A 161 -5.16 7.36 11.73
#